data_6c438dbd8171946d5a17f6f1cf74e945
#
_entry.id   6c438dbd8171946d5a17f6f1cf74e945
#
_cell.length_a   1.000
_cell.length_b   1.000
_cell.length_c   1.000
_cell.angle_alpha   90.00
_cell.angle_beta   90.00
_cell.angle_gamma   90.00
#
_symmetry.space_group_name_H-M   'P 1'
#
loop_
_entity.id
_entity.type
_entity.pdbx_description
1 polymer ?
#
loop_
_entity_poly.entity_id
_entity_poly.type
_entity_poly.pdbx_seq_one_letter_code
_entity_poly.pdbx_strand_id
1 'polypeptide(L)'
;CIQSGGAAAANHNERMSGIRDTIAGRADSGKYPSDALKGENGWTEASGCPLYTNDDFPLSVQQMEDIFAKHPNLTAFVPTGGFPQFVSKAFRRVTEKHKDRISSMKTAVVIADTLPMQMEDLEAGRTHGQVGQQPYMMGYKAMYVLKDIVDGKPLKFDNTSNNAIYTGLDVCMKP
;
A
#
# COMPACT_ATOMS: atom_id res chain seq x y z
N CYS A 1 -8.89 -2.08 7.24
CA CYS A 1 -8.57 -3.33 6.52
C CYS A 1 -7.39 -3.12 5.58
N ILE A 2 -6.40 -3.99 5.67
CA ILE A 2 -5.26 -4.01 4.75
C ILE A 2 -5.53 -5.07 3.66
N GLN A 3 -5.19 -4.75 2.41
CA GLN A 3 -5.21 -5.70 1.29
C GLN A 3 -3.79 -5.88 0.76
N SER A 4 -3.33 -7.13 0.72
CA SER A 4 -1.97 -7.51 0.35
C SER A 4 -1.94 -8.32 -0.94
N GLY A 5 -0.85 -8.23 -1.70
CA GLY A 5 -0.63 -9.03 -2.90
C GLY A 5 -0.50 -10.52 -2.63
N GLY A 6 0.14 -10.89 -1.51
CA GLY A 6 0.28 -12.31 -1.17
C GLY A 6 0.91 -12.50 0.21
N ALA A 7 0.51 -13.57 0.91
CA ALA A 7 1.00 -13.87 2.26
C ALA A 7 2.51 -14.15 2.31
N ALA A 8 3.09 -14.68 1.22
CA ALA A 8 4.53 -14.97 1.12
C ALA A 8 5.35 -13.83 0.48
N ALA A 9 4.73 -12.74 0.07
CA ALA A 9 5.40 -11.63 -0.60
C ALA A 9 6.08 -10.72 0.43
N ALA A 10 7.40 -10.78 0.53
CA ALA A 10 8.19 -10.04 1.53
C ALA A 10 7.92 -8.52 1.50
N ASN A 11 7.93 -7.91 0.31
CA ASN A 11 7.68 -6.48 0.15
C ASN A 11 6.28 -6.04 0.62
N HIS A 12 5.25 -6.88 0.43
CA HIS A 12 3.90 -6.61 0.93
C HIS A 12 3.80 -6.80 2.43
N ASN A 13 4.51 -7.77 2.99
CA ASN A 13 4.58 -8.00 4.42
C ASN A 13 5.29 -6.84 5.14
N GLU A 14 6.37 -6.29 4.56
CA GLU A 14 7.05 -5.09 5.06
C GLU A 14 6.12 -3.86 5.02
N ARG A 15 5.42 -3.64 3.90
CA ARG A 15 4.45 -2.53 3.77
C ARG A 15 3.31 -2.65 4.79
N MET A 16 2.78 -3.85 4.98
CA MET A 16 1.74 -4.12 5.97
C MET A 16 2.23 -3.85 7.39
N SER A 17 3.47 -4.24 7.70
CA SER A 17 4.09 -3.92 8.99
C SER A 17 4.26 -2.43 9.19
N GLY A 18 4.75 -1.71 8.17
CA GLY A 18 4.87 -0.26 8.24
C GLY A 18 3.55 0.45 8.55
N ILE A 19 2.43 -0.01 7.94
CA ILE A 19 1.09 0.50 8.25
C ILE A 19 0.73 0.22 9.71
N ARG A 20 0.86 -1.04 10.15
CA ARG A 20 0.49 -1.47 11.51
C ARG A 20 1.32 -0.79 12.58
N ASP A 21 2.63 -0.78 12.38
CA ASP A 21 3.57 -0.30 13.38
C ASP A 21 3.50 1.23 13.53
N THR A 22 3.30 1.95 12.42
CA THR A 22 3.04 3.40 12.47
C THR A 22 1.76 3.72 13.24
N ILE A 23 0.67 3.01 12.95
CA ILE A 23 -0.63 3.22 13.63
C ILE A 23 -0.53 2.87 15.11
N ALA A 24 0.14 1.78 15.44
CA ALA A 24 0.29 1.30 16.81
C ALA A 24 1.36 2.07 17.62
N GLY A 25 2.17 2.91 16.97
CA GLY A 25 3.32 3.55 17.60
C GLY A 25 4.43 2.56 17.98
N ARG A 26 4.54 1.45 17.24
CA ARG A 26 5.56 0.42 17.43
C ARG A 26 6.82 0.75 16.63
N ALA A 27 7.98 0.42 17.18
CA ALA A 27 9.21 0.41 16.40
C ALA A 27 9.26 -0.78 15.45
N ASP A 28 9.97 -0.63 14.34
CA ASP A 28 10.24 -1.75 13.42
C ASP A 28 10.99 -2.86 14.16
N SER A 29 10.37 -4.03 14.21
CA SER A 29 10.91 -5.23 14.88
C SER A 29 11.79 -6.08 13.95
N GLY A 30 11.86 -5.77 12.66
CA GLY A 30 12.48 -6.60 11.63
C GLY A 30 11.74 -7.92 11.37
N LYS A 31 10.57 -8.14 11.99
CA LYS A 31 9.72 -9.31 11.76
C LYS A 31 8.51 -8.92 10.91
N TYR A 32 8.36 -9.55 9.75
CA TYR A 32 7.32 -9.24 8.78
C TYR A 32 6.48 -10.46 8.39
N PRO A 33 5.12 -10.32 8.35
CA PRO A 33 4.38 -9.14 8.80
C PRO A 33 4.35 -9.03 10.34
N SER A 34 4.24 -7.80 10.84
CA SER A 34 4.02 -7.54 12.25
C SER A 34 2.61 -7.97 12.70
N ASP A 35 2.39 -8.05 14.01
CA ASP A 35 1.11 -8.48 14.57
C ASP A 35 -0.03 -7.53 14.16
N ALA A 36 -1.20 -8.11 13.88
CA ALA A 36 -2.40 -7.38 13.55
C ALA A 36 -2.82 -6.42 14.67
N LEU A 37 -3.45 -5.31 14.29
CA LEU A 37 -3.99 -4.33 15.23
C LEU A 37 -5.19 -4.91 15.99
N LYS A 38 -5.17 -4.82 17.32
CA LYS A 38 -6.19 -5.36 18.24
C LYS A 38 -6.76 -4.31 19.20
N GLY A 39 -6.64 -3.02 18.86
CA GLY A 39 -7.09 -1.89 19.68
C GLY A 39 -6.02 -0.82 19.90
N GLU A 40 -4.81 -1.02 19.41
CA GLU A 40 -3.71 -0.07 19.58
C GLU A 40 -4.08 1.31 18.99
N ASN A 41 -3.94 2.34 19.81
CA ASN A 41 -4.34 3.72 19.49
C ASN A 41 -5.79 3.85 18.96
N GLY A 42 -6.69 2.94 19.39
CA GLY A 42 -8.09 2.89 18.97
C GLY A 42 -8.32 2.19 17.63
N TRP A 43 -7.30 1.57 17.04
CA TRP A 43 -7.41 0.87 15.76
C TRP A 43 -7.44 -0.65 15.91
N THR A 44 -8.37 -1.27 15.19
CA THR A 44 -8.51 -2.74 15.14
C THR A 44 -8.67 -3.15 13.68
N GLU A 45 -7.98 -4.20 13.26
CA GLU A 45 -8.22 -4.77 11.94
C GLU A 45 -9.61 -5.44 11.88
N ALA A 46 -10.36 -5.15 10.81
CA ALA A 46 -11.68 -5.72 10.62
C ALA A 46 -11.61 -7.25 10.46
N SER A 47 -12.64 -7.95 10.92
CA SER A 47 -12.71 -9.42 10.79
C SER A 47 -12.62 -9.84 9.32
N GLY A 48 -11.67 -10.71 9.02
CA GLY A 48 -11.33 -11.17 7.68
C GLY A 48 -10.16 -10.43 7.05
N CYS A 49 -9.60 -9.42 7.70
CA CYS A 49 -8.38 -8.75 7.26
C CYS A 49 -7.13 -9.33 7.96
N PRO A 50 -5.98 -9.29 7.32
CA PRO A 50 -5.74 -8.75 5.99
C PRO A 50 -6.31 -9.64 4.87
N LEU A 51 -6.65 -9.01 3.73
CA LEU A 51 -7.07 -9.70 2.52
C LEU A 51 -5.86 -10.00 1.66
N TYR A 52 -5.84 -11.16 0.98
CA TYR A 52 -4.75 -11.54 0.08
C TYR A 52 -5.29 -11.74 -1.33
N THR A 53 -4.76 -11.00 -2.29
CA THR A 53 -5.21 -11.03 -3.70
C THR A 53 -4.50 -12.10 -4.52
N ASN A 54 -3.30 -12.51 -4.08
CA ASN A 54 -2.39 -13.37 -4.86
C ASN A 54 -2.14 -12.81 -6.28
N ASP A 55 -2.02 -11.49 -6.38
CA ASP A 55 -1.87 -10.72 -7.62
C ASP A 55 -3.04 -10.88 -8.62
N ASP A 56 -4.19 -11.40 -8.17
CA ASP A 56 -5.43 -11.41 -8.94
C ASP A 56 -6.15 -10.06 -8.79
N PHE A 57 -6.07 -9.24 -9.84
CA PHE A 57 -6.65 -7.90 -9.82
C PHE A 57 -8.19 -7.89 -9.80
N PRO A 58 -8.91 -8.73 -10.57
CA PRO A 58 -10.34 -8.90 -10.39
C PRO A 58 -10.74 -9.29 -8.98
N LEU A 59 -10.06 -10.24 -8.36
CA LEU A 59 -10.29 -10.63 -6.96
C LEU A 59 -10.10 -9.46 -6.01
N SER A 60 -9.12 -8.59 -6.25
CA SER A 60 -8.88 -7.43 -5.38
C SER A 60 -10.07 -6.48 -5.31
N VAL A 61 -10.74 -6.25 -6.44
CA VAL A 61 -11.96 -5.41 -6.48
C VAL A 61 -13.14 -6.12 -5.82
N GLN A 62 -13.30 -7.42 -6.06
CA GLN A 62 -14.32 -8.21 -5.38
C GLN A 62 -14.16 -8.16 -3.87
N GLN A 63 -12.95 -8.37 -3.38
CA GLN A 63 -12.62 -8.27 -1.94
C GLN A 63 -12.92 -6.88 -1.37
N MET A 64 -12.63 -5.80 -2.13
CA MET A 64 -12.97 -4.44 -1.74
C MET A 64 -14.49 -4.25 -1.61
N GLU A 65 -15.27 -4.75 -2.56
CA GLU A 65 -16.74 -4.67 -2.50
C GLU A 65 -17.30 -5.47 -1.32
N ASP A 66 -16.79 -6.69 -1.11
CA ASP A 66 -17.23 -7.58 -0.04
C ASP A 66 -16.91 -7.00 1.36
N ILE A 67 -15.72 -6.48 1.56
CA ILE A 67 -15.33 -5.90 2.86
C ILE A 67 -16.12 -4.62 3.17
N PHE A 68 -16.44 -3.81 2.15
CA PHE A 68 -17.27 -2.62 2.31
C PHE A 68 -18.72 -2.98 2.64
N ALA A 69 -19.24 -4.07 2.07
CA ALA A 69 -20.59 -4.58 2.37
C ALA A 69 -20.64 -5.20 3.78
N LYS A 70 -19.64 -6.01 4.13
CA LYS A 70 -19.57 -6.70 5.42
C LYS A 70 -19.33 -5.76 6.60
N HIS A 71 -18.58 -4.67 6.38
CA HIS A 71 -18.21 -3.71 7.42
C HIS A 71 -18.68 -2.29 7.04
N PRO A 72 -19.96 -1.94 7.23
CA PRO A 72 -20.49 -0.62 6.88
C PRO A 72 -19.81 0.53 7.63
N ASN A 73 -19.19 0.24 8.79
CA ASN A 73 -18.45 1.20 9.60
C ASN A 73 -16.93 1.10 9.43
N LEU A 74 -16.45 0.44 8.36
CA LEU A 74 -15.01 0.39 8.08
C LEU A 74 -14.44 1.81 7.91
N THR A 75 -13.43 2.16 8.70
CA THR A 75 -12.85 3.51 8.71
C THR A 75 -11.69 3.69 7.75
N ALA A 76 -11.00 2.60 7.38
CA ALA A 76 -9.91 2.66 6.41
C ALA A 76 -9.80 1.38 5.58
N PHE A 77 -9.47 1.53 4.31
CA PHE A 77 -9.10 0.46 3.38
C PHE A 77 -7.77 0.78 2.73
N VAL A 78 -6.75 -0.08 2.95
CA VAL A 78 -5.36 0.22 2.58
C VAL A 78 -4.74 -0.94 1.81
N PRO A 79 -4.88 -0.95 0.48
CA PRO A 79 -4.13 -1.86 -0.39
C PRO A 79 -2.62 -1.55 -0.38
N THR A 80 -1.79 -2.58 -0.21
CA THR A 80 -0.33 -2.47 -0.27
C THR A 80 0.23 -2.50 -1.70
N GLY A 81 -0.63 -2.54 -2.70
CA GLY A 81 -0.34 -2.43 -4.14
C GLY A 81 -1.53 -1.80 -4.86
N GLY A 82 -1.33 -1.36 -6.09
CA GLY A 82 -2.35 -0.72 -6.92
C GLY A 82 -3.49 -1.64 -7.42
N PHE A 83 -3.56 -2.87 -6.90
CA PHE A 83 -4.36 -3.98 -7.43
C PHE A 83 -5.81 -3.62 -7.82
N PRO A 84 -6.64 -3.00 -6.93
CA PRO A 84 -8.03 -2.72 -7.29
C PRO A 84 -8.14 -1.68 -8.40
N GLN A 85 -7.22 -0.71 -8.49
CA GLN A 85 -7.25 0.32 -9.51
C GLN A 85 -6.81 -0.18 -10.88
N PHE A 86 -6.05 -1.30 -10.96
CA PHE A 86 -5.67 -1.92 -12.23
C PHE A 86 -6.87 -2.47 -13.01
N VAL A 87 -8.00 -2.70 -12.34
CA VAL A 87 -9.30 -2.99 -12.97
C VAL A 87 -10.19 -1.74 -12.89
N SER A 88 -9.76 -0.65 -13.51
CA SER A 88 -10.28 0.71 -13.32
C SER A 88 -11.80 0.81 -13.41
N LYS A 89 -12.46 0.15 -14.39
CA LYS A 89 -13.93 0.21 -14.53
C LYS A 89 -14.65 -0.39 -13.32
N ALA A 90 -14.16 -1.53 -12.81
CA ALA A 90 -14.76 -2.20 -11.67
C ALA A 90 -14.49 -1.40 -10.38
N PHE A 91 -13.26 -0.93 -10.19
CA PHE A 91 -12.88 -0.07 -9.07
C PHE A 91 -13.76 1.20 -9.01
N ARG A 92 -13.91 1.91 -10.14
CA ARG A 92 -14.73 3.12 -10.24
C ARG A 92 -16.19 2.85 -9.93
N ARG A 93 -16.73 1.69 -10.33
CA ARG A 93 -18.08 1.27 -9.97
C ARG A 93 -18.23 1.06 -8.47
N VAL A 94 -17.28 0.38 -7.82
CA VAL A 94 -17.33 0.14 -6.37
C VAL A 94 -17.22 1.45 -5.60
N THR A 95 -16.29 2.33 -5.98
CA THR A 95 -16.12 3.63 -5.32
C THR A 95 -17.32 4.56 -5.52
N GLU A 96 -17.96 4.52 -6.68
CA GLU A 96 -19.21 5.28 -6.90
C GLU A 96 -20.36 4.75 -6.04
N LYS A 97 -20.53 3.43 -5.94
CA LYS A 97 -21.53 2.80 -5.06
C LYS A 97 -21.35 3.20 -3.58
N HIS A 98 -20.12 3.46 -3.16
CA HIS A 98 -19.77 3.83 -1.80
C HIS A 98 -19.31 5.30 -1.65
N LYS A 99 -19.67 6.15 -2.61
CA LYS A 99 -19.21 7.53 -2.72
C LYS A 99 -19.43 8.35 -1.44
N ASP A 100 -20.61 8.25 -0.84
CA ASP A 100 -20.97 9.05 0.34
C ASP A 100 -20.03 8.77 1.52
N ARG A 101 -19.66 7.52 1.75
CA ARG A 101 -18.76 7.17 2.85
C ARG A 101 -17.30 7.52 2.55
N ILE A 102 -16.90 7.49 1.28
CA ILE A 102 -15.56 7.88 0.84
C ILE A 102 -15.44 9.40 0.89
N SER A 103 -16.31 10.14 0.21
CA SER A 103 -16.25 11.60 0.15
C SER A 103 -16.41 12.30 1.52
N SER A 104 -17.14 11.69 2.45
CA SER A 104 -17.28 12.19 3.81
C SER A 104 -16.16 11.75 4.78
N MET A 105 -15.11 11.11 4.30
CA MET A 105 -14.00 10.57 5.09
C MET A 105 -14.42 9.53 6.15
N LYS A 106 -15.64 8.99 6.09
CA LYS A 106 -16.04 7.87 6.95
C LYS A 106 -15.26 6.61 6.66
N THR A 107 -14.79 6.46 5.41
CA THR A 107 -13.85 5.42 5.01
C THR A 107 -12.71 6.07 4.22
N ALA A 108 -11.54 6.14 4.79
CA ALA A 108 -10.33 6.54 4.09
C ALA A 108 -9.89 5.41 3.15
N VAL A 109 -9.50 5.77 1.93
CA VAL A 109 -8.93 4.83 0.93
C VAL A 109 -7.57 5.37 0.52
N VAL A 110 -6.52 4.63 0.90
CA VAL A 110 -5.13 4.97 0.56
C VAL A 110 -4.50 3.77 -0.11
N ILE A 111 -3.97 3.95 -1.31
CA ILE A 111 -3.51 2.85 -2.16
C ILE A 111 -2.05 3.08 -2.57
N ALA A 112 -1.29 2.00 -2.72
CA ALA A 112 0.06 2.09 -3.23
C ALA A 112 0.07 2.34 -4.75
N ASP A 113 1.18 2.86 -5.22
CA ASP A 113 1.52 3.26 -6.59
C ASP A 113 0.88 4.60 -7.05
N THR A 114 1.43 5.17 -8.12
CA THR A 114 1.04 6.51 -8.66
C THR A 114 0.98 6.50 -10.18
N LEU A 115 0.38 5.45 -10.75
CA LEU A 115 0.15 5.39 -12.20
C LEU A 115 -0.85 6.47 -12.64
N PRO A 116 -0.84 6.92 -13.91
CA PRO A 116 -1.72 7.99 -14.39
C PRO A 116 -3.19 7.77 -14.03
N MET A 117 -3.73 6.56 -14.21
CA MET A 117 -5.11 6.23 -13.86
C MET A 117 -5.41 6.32 -12.36
N GLN A 118 -4.40 6.10 -11.52
CA GLN A 118 -4.52 6.22 -10.07
C GLN A 118 -4.56 7.69 -9.65
N MET A 119 -3.78 8.54 -10.32
CA MET A 119 -3.82 9.99 -10.10
C MET A 119 -5.15 10.60 -10.55
N GLU A 120 -5.76 10.12 -11.65
CA GLU A 120 -7.14 10.47 -12.04
C GLU A 120 -8.17 10.08 -10.96
N ASP A 121 -8.00 8.92 -10.35
CA ASP A 121 -8.90 8.46 -9.28
C ASP A 121 -8.71 9.28 -7.99
N LEU A 122 -7.48 9.70 -7.69
CA LEU A 122 -7.17 10.61 -6.58
C LEU A 122 -7.82 12.00 -6.80
N GLU A 123 -7.63 12.58 -7.99
CA GLU A 123 -8.23 13.87 -8.37
C GLU A 123 -9.76 13.81 -8.29
N ALA A 124 -10.36 12.73 -8.77
CA ALA A 124 -11.80 12.50 -8.71
C ALA A 124 -12.33 12.20 -7.28
N GLY A 125 -11.47 12.10 -6.27
CA GLY A 125 -11.85 11.83 -4.88
C GLY A 125 -12.32 10.40 -4.62
N ARG A 126 -11.90 9.43 -5.44
CA ARG A 126 -12.15 8.00 -5.22
C ARG A 126 -11.16 7.40 -4.23
N THR A 127 -10.01 8.02 -4.10
CA THR A 127 -8.99 7.74 -3.08
C THR A 127 -8.60 9.02 -2.36
N HIS A 128 -8.01 8.92 -1.18
CA HIS A 128 -7.55 10.06 -0.38
C HIS A 128 -6.05 10.25 -0.45
N GLY A 129 -5.33 9.18 -0.80
CA GLY A 129 -3.89 9.21 -0.96
C GLY A 129 -3.39 8.08 -1.85
N GLN A 130 -2.25 8.35 -2.48
CA GLN A 130 -1.47 7.39 -3.25
C GLN A 130 -0.03 7.44 -2.76
N VAL A 131 0.59 6.27 -2.61
CA VAL A 131 1.98 6.17 -2.15
C VAL A 131 2.79 5.48 -3.24
N GLY A 132 3.50 6.28 -4.03
CA GLY A 132 4.27 5.82 -5.18
C GLY A 132 5.68 5.41 -4.85
N GLN A 133 6.18 4.45 -5.61
CA GLN A 133 7.60 4.14 -5.70
C GLN A 133 8.26 5.09 -6.70
N GLN A 134 9.59 5.17 -6.67
CA GLN A 134 10.39 5.95 -7.64
C GLN A 134 11.11 5.02 -8.63
N PRO A 135 10.42 4.40 -9.60
CA PRO A 135 11.00 3.37 -10.48
C PRO A 135 12.16 3.91 -11.34
N TYR A 136 12.09 5.17 -11.75
CA TYR A 136 13.22 5.81 -12.44
C TYR A 136 14.47 5.81 -11.55
N MET A 137 14.35 6.23 -10.30
CA MET A 137 15.48 6.27 -9.36
C MET A 137 15.98 4.88 -9.00
N MET A 138 15.11 3.88 -8.98
CA MET A 138 15.50 2.47 -8.79
C MET A 138 16.46 2.04 -9.92
N GLY A 139 16.07 2.24 -11.17
CA GLY A 139 16.92 1.94 -12.33
C GLY A 139 18.20 2.79 -12.36
N TYR A 140 18.07 4.09 -12.12
CA TYR A 140 19.21 5.01 -12.12
C TYR A 140 20.26 4.63 -11.09
N LYS A 141 19.87 4.42 -9.83
CA LYS A 141 20.80 4.01 -8.76
C LYS A 141 21.40 2.63 -9.02
N ALA A 142 20.62 1.68 -9.55
CA ALA A 142 21.11 0.35 -9.88
C ALA A 142 22.30 0.39 -10.86
N MET A 143 22.27 1.29 -11.86
CA MET A 143 23.38 1.44 -12.82
C MET A 143 24.64 1.99 -12.16
N TYR A 144 24.52 2.91 -11.20
CA TYR A 144 25.68 3.38 -10.43
C TYR A 144 26.27 2.30 -9.52
N VAL A 145 25.41 1.51 -8.88
CA VAL A 145 25.85 0.35 -8.08
C VAL A 145 26.61 -0.64 -8.97
N LEU A 146 26.08 -0.97 -10.15
CA LEU A 146 26.75 -1.85 -11.11
C LEU A 146 28.11 -1.28 -11.53
N LYS A 147 28.18 0.02 -11.83
CA LYS A 147 29.45 0.68 -12.17
C LYS A 147 30.47 0.57 -11.02
N ASP A 148 30.05 0.82 -9.80
CA ASP A 148 30.95 0.74 -8.63
C ASP A 148 31.47 -0.70 -8.43
N ILE A 149 30.63 -1.73 -8.67
CA ILE A 149 31.04 -3.14 -8.65
C ILE A 149 32.10 -3.40 -9.71
N VAL A 150 31.89 -2.94 -10.95
CA VAL A 150 32.83 -3.13 -12.07
C VAL A 150 34.16 -2.40 -11.81
N ASP A 151 34.09 -1.22 -11.20
CA ASP A 151 35.26 -0.40 -10.84
C ASP A 151 35.99 -0.94 -9.58
N GLY A 152 35.51 -2.00 -8.93
CA GLY A 152 36.05 -2.55 -7.69
C GLY A 152 35.94 -1.63 -6.49
N LYS A 153 34.97 -0.68 -6.52
CA LYS A 153 34.74 0.25 -5.41
C LYS A 153 33.85 -0.37 -4.33
N PRO A 154 34.03 0.02 -3.06
CA PRO A 154 33.16 -0.45 -1.99
C PRO A 154 31.73 0.09 -2.16
N LEU A 155 30.75 -0.79 -2.01
CA LEU A 155 29.33 -0.39 -2.02
C LEU A 155 28.98 0.33 -0.71
N LYS A 156 28.13 1.36 -0.85
CA LYS A 156 27.54 2.09 0.27
C LYS A 156 26.05 1.77 0.35
N PHE A 157 25.59 1.38 1.53
CA PHE A 157 24.20 1.03 1.79
C PHE A 157 23.56 2.06 2.74
N ASP A 158 22.31 2.41 2.49
CA ASP A 158 21.52 3.25 3.42
C ASP A 158 21.09 2.43 4.64
N ASN A 159 20.94 1.12 4.45
CA ASN A 159 20.72 0.17 5.56
C ASN A 159 21.69 -1.00 5.40
N THR A 160 22.62 -1.12 6.34
CA THR A 160 23.64 -2.17 6.34
C THR A 160 23.14 -3.53 6.83
N SER A 161 22.01 -3.58 7.55
CA SER A 161 21.46 -4.83 8.06
C SER A 161 20.91 -5.73 6.95
N ASN A 162 20.38 -5.12 5.88
CA ASN A 162 19.85 -5.83 4.73
C ASN A 162 20.48 -5.42 3.39
N ASN A 163 21.59 -4.66 3.45
CA ASN A 163 22.31 -4.15 2.28
C ASN A 163 21.40 -3.35 1.30
N ALA A 164 20.49 -2.56 1.85
CA ALA A 164 19.52 -1.81 1.05
C ALA A 164 20.03 -0.43 0.65
N ILE A 165 19.66 -0.01 -0.55
CA ILE A 165 19.81 1.36 -1.07
C ILE A 165 18.42 1.90 -1.37
N TYR A 166 17.96 2.89 -0.61
CA TYR A 166 16.61 3.43 -0.74
C TYR A 166 16.50 4.47 -1.86
N THR A 167 15.34 4.49 -2.49
CA THR A 167 15.02 5.43 -3.58
C THR A 167 14.04 6.52 -3.16
N GLY A 168 13.45 6.41 -1.98
CA GLY A 168 12.38 7.28 -1.54
C GLY A 168 11.00 6.87 -2.04
N LEU A 169 9.99 7.63 -1.61
CA LEU A 169 8.59 7.42 -1.98
C LEU A 169 7.97 8.76 -2.39
N ASP A 170 6.99 8.71 -3.29
CA ASP A 170 6.13 9.83 -3.64
C ASP A 170 4.81 9.70 -2.90
N VAL A 171 4.46 10.69 -2.07
CA VAL A 171 3.20 10.70 -1.34
C VAL A 171 2.31 11.77 -1.96
N CYS A 172 1.24 11.33 -2.60
CA CYS A 172 0.25 12.18 -3.23
C CYS A 172 -1.06 12.13 -2.44
N MET A 173 -1.57 13.28 -2.05
CA MET A 173 -2.83 13.41 -1.33
C MET A 173 -3.73 14.38 -2.07
N LYS A 174 -5.03 14.21 -1.94
CA LYS A 174 -5.99 15.21 -2.42
C LYS A 174 -5.86 16.45 -1.52
N PRO A 175 -5.76 17.66 -2.09
CA PRO A 175 -5.76 18.92 -1.36
C PRO A 175 -7.00 19.10 -0.50
#